data_84016c33a993445d6a3bb79ab6f5a88d
#
_entry.id   84016c33a993445d6a3bb79ab6f5a88d
#
_cell.length_a   1.000
_cell.length_b   1.000
_cell.length_c   1.000
_cell.angle_alpha   90.00
_cell.angle_beta   90.00
_cell.angle_gamma   90.00
#
_symmetry.space_group_name_H-M   'P 1'
#
loop_
_entity.id
_entity.type
_entity.pdbx_description
1 polymer ?
#
loop_
_entity_poly.entity_id
_entity_poly.type
_entity_poly.pdbx_seq_one_letter_code
_entity_poly.pdbx_strand_id
1 'polypeptide(L)'
;MTAWSYSSIKTFDQCPKKYYHLKVAKDVKDFGNEATIYGNQVHKAAEDYIKDGVEIPEKFKYILAPLQALESIAGEKHCELRLGVAYDGQNYEPTKFMAKDVWYRGIADLLIVNKDKAYLVDYKTGKNAKYADTAQLDMLAAAIFVHFPEIHSIKSALAYLVSGDFIKKEHKRELMKSYFATFDDSLKKLEVAEQSDVWNAISGPLCGFCPVKSCEHHRGR
;
A
#
# COMPACT_ATOMS: atom_id res chain seq x y z
N MET A 1 -5.71 5.10 18.99
CA MET A 1 -4.66 4.97 17.94
C MET A 1 -5.17 5.55 16.63
N THR A 2 -4.36 6.36 15.97
CA THR A 2 -4.68 6.91 14.65
C THR A 2 -4.77 5.80 13.60
N ALA A 3 -5.72 5.89 12.66
CA ALA A 3 -5.81 4.94 11.56
C ALA A 3 -4.50 4.89 10.76
N TRP A 4 -4.01 3.70 10.49
CA TRP A 4 -2.74 3.48 9.80
C TRP A 4 -2.89 2.79 8.45
N SER A 5 -1.84 2.81 7.67
CA SER A 5 -1.69 2.09 6.41
C SER A 5 -0.26 1.56 6.30
N TYR A 6 -0.02 0.62 5.41
CA TYR A 6 1.33 0.13 5.15
C TYR A 6 2.33 1.28 4.91
N SER A 7 2.00 2.21 4.03
CA SER A 7 2.90 3.33 3.72
C SER A 7 3.12 4.27 4.91
N SER A 8 2.09 4.47 5.76
CA SER A 8 2.22 5.35 6.93
C SER A 8 3.10 4.72 8.00
N ILE A 9 2.93 3.43 8.30
CA ILE A 9 3.77 2.75 9.30
C ILE A 9 5.23 2.62 8.83
N LYS A 10 5.46 2.38 7.54
CA LYS A 10 6.82 2.40 6.97
C LYS A 10 7.47 3.77 7.07
N THR A 11 6.69 4.85 6.95
CA THR A 11 7.19 6.22 7.16
C THR A 11 7.59 6.43 8.63
N PHE A 12 6.78 5.92 9.57
CA PHE A 12 7.08 5.97 11.00
C PHE A 12 8.35 5.18 11.34
N ASP A 13 8.47 3.93 10.86
CA ASP A 13 9.65 3.09 11.07
C ASP A 13 10.92 3.73 10.49
N GLN A 14 10.80 4.40 9.34
CA GLN A 14 11.90 5.14 8.75
C GLN A 14 12.33 6.33 9.61
N CYS A 15 11.38 7.13 10.10
CA CYS A 15 11.65 8.31 10.94
C CYS A 15 10.36 8.81 11.60
N PRO A 16 10.19 8.63 12.93
CA PRO A 16 9.03 9.15 13.67
C PRO A 16 8.81 10.66 13.48
N LYS A 17 9.88 11.48 13.44
CA LYS A 17 9.78 12.92 13.20
C LYS A 17 9.19 13.23 11.81
N LYS A 18 9.61 12.52 10.77
CA LYS A 18 9.01 12.65 9.42
C LYS A 18 7.52 12.28 9.44
N TYR A 19 7.16 11.18 10.09
CA TYR A 19 5.77 10.75 10.25
C TYR A 19 4.94 11.83 10.95
N TYR A 20 5.44 12.39 12.06
CA TYR A 20 4.78 13.46 12.79
C TYR A 20 4.40 14.64 11.88
N HIS A 21 5.38 15.20 11.19
CA HIS A 21 5.14 16.35 10.31
C HIS A 21 4.17 16.05 9.17
N LEU A 22 4.21 14.84 8.60
CA LEU A 22 3.35 14.47 7.46
C LEU A 22 1.95 14.02 7.88
N LYS A 23 1.78 13.37 9.04
CA LYS A 23 0.55 12.66 9.41
C LYS A 23 -0.15 13.21 10.64
N VAL A 24 0.59 13.74 11.62
CA VAL A 24 0.04 14.27 12.88
C VAL A 24 -0.11 15.78 12.76
N ALA A 25 0.97 16.53 12.70
CA ALA A 25 0.96 17.99 12.59
C ALA A 25 0.43 18.48 11.23
N LYS A 26 0.71 17.72 10.15
CA LYS A 26 0.31 18.03 8.76
C LYS A 26 0.77 19.41 8.28
N ASP A 27 1.88 19.90 8.87
CA ASP A 27 2.50 21.19 8.57
C ASP A 27 3.51 21.12 7.41
N VAL A 28 3.85 19.89 6.99
CA VAL A 28 4.68 19.60 5.81
C VAL A 28 3.89 18.77 4.82
N LYS A 29 3.95 19.14 3.53
CA LYS A 29 3.38 18.37 2.42
C LYS A 29 4.51 17.67 1.67
N ASP A 30 4.36 16.39 1.43
CA ASP A 30 5.21 15.64 0.50
C ASP A 30 4.51 15.64 -0.87
N PHE A 31 4.97 16.49 -1.78
CA PHE A 31 4.42 16.58 -3.14
C PHE A 31 4.90 15.43 -4.03
N GLY A 32 5.74 14.53 -3.48
CA GLY A 32 6.43 13.53 -4.29
C GLY A 32 7.46 14.17 -5.24
N ASN A 33 8.01 13.34 -6.09
CA ASN A 33 8.93 13.75 -7.15
C ASN A 33 8.36 13.33 -8.52
N GLU A 34 9.07 13.62 -9.60
CA GLU A 34 8.68 13.24 -10.95
C GLU A 34 8.38 11.74 -11.08
N ALA A 35 9.13 10.87 -10.37
CA ALA A 35 8.86 9.43 -10.38
C ALA A 35 7.52 9.08 -9.72
N THR A 36 7.13 9.79 -8.65
CA THR A 36 5.82 9.61 -8.01
C THR A 36 4.69 10.06 -8.93
N ILE A 37 4.84 11.21 -9.59
CA ILE A 37 3.86 11.74 -10.55
C ILE A 37 3.71 10.76 -11.72
N TYR A 38 4.83 10.29 -12.26
CA TYR A 38 4.85 9.29 -13.31
C TYR A 38 4.15 7.99 -12.88
N GLY A 39 4.47 7.49 -11.68
CA GLY A 39 3.82 6.30 -11.11
C GLY A 39 2.30 6.44 -11.06
N ASN A 40 1.80 7.56 -10.53
CA ASN A 40 0.35 7.83 -10.45
C ASN A 40 -0.31 7.86 -11.84
N GLN A 41 0.37 8.41 -12.87
CA GLN A 41 -0.16 8.40 -14.23
C GLN A 41 -0.25 6.98 -14.81
N VAL A 42 0.73 6.12 -14.54
CA VAL A 42 0.74 4.72 -14.98
C VAL A 42 -0.39 3.94 -14.28
N HIS A 43 -0.54 4.08 -12.96
CA HIS A 43 -1.64 3.44 -12.21
C HIS A 43 -3.01 3.89 -12.75
N LYS A 44 -3.17 5.19 -12.99
CA LYS A 44 -4.43 5.69 -13.57
C LYS A 44 -4.72 5.13 -14.95
N ALA A 45 -3.72 5.03 -15.83
CA ALA A 45 -3.88 4.43 -17.13
C ALA A 45 -4.24 2.94 -17.05
N ALA A 46 -3.64 2.20 -16.10
CA ALA A 46 -3.95 0.79 -15.86
C ALA A 46 -5.37 0.61 -15.31
N GLU A 47 -5.80 1.45 -14.36
CA GLU A 47 -7.17 1.47 -13.83
C GLU A 47 -8.17 1.71 -14.96
N ASP A 48 -8.01 2.78 -15.74
CA ASP A 48 -8.94 3.18 -16.80
C ASP A 48 -9.06 2.08 -17.88
N TYR A 49 -7.94 1.41 -18.21
CA TYR A 49 -7.95 0.31 -19.15
C TYR A 49 -8.73 -0.90 -18.62
N ILE A 50 -8.42 -1.38 -17.43
CA ILE A 50 -9.05 -2.59 -16.86
C ILE A 50 -10.53 -2.35 -16.52
N LYS A 51 -10.88 -1.18 -16.04
CA LYS A 51 -12.21 -0.86 -15.54
C LYS A 51 -13.16 -0.42 -16.65
N ASP A 52 -12.70 0.48 -17.51
CA ASP A 52 -13.54 1.21 -18.45
C ASP A 52 -13.17 0.93 -19.92
N GLY A 53 -12.16 0.08 -20.19
CA GLY A 53 -11.71 -0.25 -21.55
C GLY A 53 -11.06 0.93 -22.29
N VAL A 54 -10.57 1.95 -21.54
CA VAL A 54 -9.93 3.12 -22.15
C VAL A 54 -8.58 2.73 -22.74
N GLU A 55 -8.32 3.17 -23.98
CA GLU A 55 -7.06 2.87 -24.66
C GLU A 55 -5.84 3.42 -23.89
N ILE A 56 -4.81 2.60 -23.75
CA ILE A 56 -3.56 3.00 -23.08
C ILE A 56 -2.85 4.08 -23.90
N PRO A 57 -2.52 5.24 -23.29
CA PRO A 57 -1.77 6.30 -23.96
C PRO A 57 -0.46 5.80 -24.58
N GLU A 58 -0.06 6.33 -25.74
CA GLU A 58 1.13 5.91 -26.50
C GLU A 58 2.38 5.80 -25.60
N LYS A 59 2.61 6.81 -24.74
CA LYS A 59 3.75 6.86 -23.80
C LYS A 59 3.78 5.72 -22.78
N PHE A 60 2.67 4.99 -22.60
CA PHE A 60 2.53 3.89 -21.66
C PHE A 60 2.22 2.55 -22.35
N LYS A 61 2.32 2.44 -23.67
CA LYS A 61 2.01 1.19 -24.41
C LYS A 61 2.79 -0.04 -23.92
N TYR A 62 3.92 0.14 -23.28
CA TYR A 62 4.71 -0.94 -22.68
C TYR A 62 3.97 -1.71 -21.57
N ILE A 63 2.93 -1.11 -20.94
CA ILE A 63 2.13 -1.80 -19.92
C ILE A 63 0.98 -2.63 -20.52
N LEU A 64 0.68 -2.49 -21.80
CA LEU A 64 -0.51 -3.09 -22.43
C LEU A 64 -0.51 -4.62 -22.33
N ALA A 65 0.59 -5.28 -22.70
CA ALA A 65 0.66 -6.73 -22.69
C ALA A 65 0.43 -7.36 -21.30
N PRO A 66 1.09 -6.89 -20.22
CA PRO A 66 0.78 -7.38 -18.87
C PRO A 66 -0.67 -7.08 -18.44
N LEU A 67 -1.25 -5.94 -18.82
CA LEU A 67 -2.65 -5.63 -18.48
C LEU A 67 -3.64 -6.52 -19.24
N GLN A 68 -3.42 -6.82 -20.51
CA GLN A 68 -4.24 -7.77 -21.26
C GLN A 68 -4.21 -9.16 -20.64
N ALA A 69 -3.04 -9.61 -20.16
CA ALA A 69 -2.93 -10.87 -19.44
C ALA A 69 -3.75 -10.86 -18.13
N LEU A 70 -3.73 -9.75 -17.36
CA LEU A 70 -4.54 -9.61 -16.15
C LEU A 70 -6.04 -9.51 -16.48
N GLU A 71 -6.41 -8.78 -17.52
CA GLU A 71 -7.79 -8.64 -18.00
C GLU A 71 -8.39 -10.00 -18.39
N SER A 72 -7.61 -10.88 -19.00
CA SER A 72 -8.04 -12.22 -19.42
C SER A 72 -8.33 -13.18 -18.26
N ILE A 73 -7.90 -12.87 -17.03
CA ILE A 73 -8.20 -13.69 -15.85
C ILE A 73 -9.69 -13.60 -15.55
N ALA A 74 -10.35 -14.76 -15.50
CA ALA A 74 -11.77 -14.84 -15.17
C ALA A 74 -12.04 -14.43 -13.73
N GLY A 75 -13.07 -13.62 -13.51
CA GLY A 75 -13.49 -13.13 -12.20
C GLY A 75 -13.98 -11.69 -12.23
N GLU A 76 -14.57 -11.27 -11.12
CA GLU A 76 -14.97 -9.86 -10.91
C GLU A 76 -13.73 -9.01 -10.62
N LYS A 77 -13.59 -7.90 -11.33
CA LYS A 77 -12.44 -7.00 -11.21
C LYS A 77 -12.79 -5.77 -10.42
N HIS A 78 -12.00 -5.50 -9.39
CA HIS A 78 -12.08 -4.30 -8.56
C HIS A 78 -10.77 -3.52 -8.72
N CYS A 79 -10.83 -2.35 -9.33
CA CYS A 79 -9.70 -1.43 -9.47
C CYS A 79 -9.73 -0.38 -8.36
N GLU A 80 -8.55 0.00 -7.84
CA GLU A 80 -8.40 1.01 -6.77
C GLU A 80 -9.34 0.72 -5.57
N LEU A 81 -9.46 -0.57 -5.21
CA LEU A 81 -10.37 -1.01 -4.16
C LEU A 81 -9.91 -0.49 -2.79
N ARG A 82 -10.75 0.33 -2.17
CA ARG A 82 -10.50 0.93 -0.86
C ARG A 82 -11.02 0.05 0.26
N LEU A 83 -10.10 -0.45 1.08
CA LEU A 83 -10.37 -1.36 2.19
C LEU A 83 -10.13 -0.66 3.53
N GLY A 84 -11.18 -0.58 4.36
CA GLY A 84 -11.07 -0.15 5.75
C GLY A 84 -11.30 -1.33 6.68
N VAL A 85 -10.46 -1.51 7.69
CA VAL A 85 -10.60 -2.54 8.71
C VAL A 85 -10.72 -1.87 10.07
N ALA A 86 -11.75 -2.23 10.84
CA ALA A 86 -11.85 -1.92 12.25
C ALA A 86 -11.24 -3.05 13.08
N TYR A 87 -10.72 -2.72 14.26
CA TYR A 87 -10.12 -3.69 15.18
C TYR A 87 -10.48 -3.33 16.63
N ASP A 88 -11.11 -4.24 17.35
CA ASP A 88 -11.57 -4.06 18.72
C ASP A 88 -10.61 -4.60 19.80
N GLY A 89 -9.43 -5.09 19.39
CA GLY A 89 -8.46 -5.78 20.23
C GLY A 89 -8.50 -7.32 20.10
N GLN A 90 -9.54 -7.87 19.47
CA GLN A 90 -9.72 -9.31 19.27
C GLN A 90 -10.14 -9.68 17.84
N ASN A 91 -11.05 -8.89 17.26
CA ASN A 91 -11.69 -9.17 15.99
C ASN A 91 -11.38 -8.07 14.97
N TYR A 92 -11.24 -8.48 13.73
CA TYR A 92 -11.13 -7.59 12.58
C TYR A 92 -12.44 -7.60 11.81
N GLU A 93 -13.02 -6.42 11.62
CA GLU A 93 -14.30 -6.24 10.95
C GLU A 93 -14.18 -5.28 9.77
N PRO A 94 -14.93 -5.50 8.66
CA PRO A 94 -14.93 -4.59 7.55
C PRO A 94 -15.60 -3.28 7.95
N THR A 95 -14.97 -2.15 7.60
CA THR A 95 -15.57 -0.82 7.80
C THR A 95 -15.33 0.06 6.58
N LYS A 96 -16.01 1.22 6.51
CA LYS A 96 -15.77 2.18 5.44
C LYS A 96 -14.38 2.78 5.56
N PHE A 97 -13.74 3.01 4.41
CA PHE A 97 -12.37 3.53 4.33
C PHE A 97 -12.14 4.83 5.13
N MET A 98 -13.16 5.68 5.25
CA MET A 98 -13.10 6.96 5.99
C MET A 98 -13.93 6.94 7.28
N ALA A 99 -14.31 5.75 7.78
CA ALA A 99 -15.04 5.62 9.03
C ALA A 99 -14.20 6.09 10.24
N LYS A 100 -14.87 6.46 11.34
CA LYS A 100 -14.19 6.91 12.57
C LYS A 100 -13.49 5.78 13.32
N ASP A 101 -14.02 4.56 13.20
CA ASP A 101 -13.54 3.33 13.83
C ASP A 101 -12.49 2.59 12.99
N VAL A 102 -12.12 3.14 11.82
CA VAL A 102 -11.11 2.49 10.97
C VAL A 102 -9.76 2.44 11.68
N TRP A 103 -9.24 1.24 11.80
CA TRP A 103 -7.90 0.96 12.36
C TRP A 103 -6.85 0.85 11.25
N TYR A 104 -7.13 0.07 10.17
CA TYR A 104 -6.23 -0.08 9.01
C TYR A 104 -6.90 0.39 7.72
N ARG A 105 -6.11 0.99 6.83
CA ARG A 105 -6.53 1.40 5.48
C ARG A 105 -5.58 0.84 4.44
N GLY A 106 -6.14 0.19 3.43
CA GLY A 106 -5.41 -0.25 2.24
C GLY A 106 -6.14 0.11 0.97
N ILE A 107 -5.39 0.29 -0.11
CA ILE A 107 -5.94 0.42 -1.46
C ILE A 107 -5.27 -0.66 -2.31
N ALA A 108 -6.07 -1.51 -2.94
CA ALA A 108 -5.59 -2.53 -3.86
C ALA A 108 -5.73 -2.01 -5.29
N ASP A 109 -4.63 -1.92 -6.03
CA ASP A 109 -4.65 -1.42 -7.41
C ASP A 109 -5.56 -2.27 -8.28
N LEU A 110 -5.44 -3.60 -8.18
CA LEU A 110 -6.34 -4.56 -8.84
C LEU A 110 -6.58 -5.78 -7.97
N LEU A 111 -7.84 -6.08 -7.71
CA LEU A 111 -8.30 -7.35 -7.14
C LEU A 111 -9.22 -8.05 -8.14
N ILE A 112 -8.94 -9.33 -8.44
CA ILE A 112 -9.79 -10.16 -9.27
C ILE A 112 -10.34 -11.29 -8.40
N VAL A 113 -11.65 -11.30 -8.18
CA VAL A 113 -12.35 -12.30 -7.35
C VAL A 113 -12.93 -13.38 -8.24
N ASN A 114 -12.55 -14.62 -7.99
CA ASN A 114 -13.08 -15.78 -8.69
C ASN A 114 -13.49 -16.87 -7.67
N LYS A 115 -14.77 -16.90 -7.31
CA LYS A 115 -15.35 -17.80 -6.30
C LYS A 115 -14.64 -17.65 -4.95
N ASP A 116 -13.98 -18.73 -4.49
CA ASP A 116 -13.26 -18.83 -3.22
C ASP A 116 -11.79 -18.38 -3.29
N LYS A 117 -11.37 -17.86 -4.45
CA LYS A 117 -9.99 -17.44 -4.72
C LYS A 117 -9.94 -16.02 -5.27
N ALA A 118 -8.83 -15.35 -5.02
CA ALA A 118 -8.58 -14.04 -5.63
C ALA A 118 -7.15 -13.89 -6.14
N TYR A 119 -6.98 -12.92 -7.05
CA TYR A 119 -5.69 -12.44 -7.51
C TYR A 119 -5.57 -10.97 -7.12
N LEU A 120 -4.54 -10.65 -6.34
CA LEU A 120 -4.21 -9.30 -5.92
C LEU A 120 -2.97 -8.82 -6.67
N VAL A 121 -3.08 -7.70 -7.35
CA VAL A 121 -1.94 -7.10 -8.07
C VAL A 121 -1.72 -5.69 -7.56
N ASP A 122 -0.48 -5.39 -7.23
CA ASP A 122 0.00 -4.05 -6.89
C ASP A 122 1.01 -3.63 -7.95
N TYR A 123 0.73 -2.56 -8.67
CA TYR A 123 1.55 -2.08 -9.77
C TYR A 123 2.79 -1.34 -9.26
N LYS A 124 3.93 -1.60 -9.86
CA LYS A 124 5.18 -0.92 -9.57
C LYS A 124 5.78 -0.35 -10.86
N THR A 125 6.19 0.91 -10.80
CA THR A 125 6.84 1.61 -11.93
C THR A 125 8.37 1.71 -11.75
N GLY A 126 8.91 1.12 -10.69
CA GLY A 126 10.34 0.99 -10.48
C GLY A 126 11.01 0.12 -11.54
N LYS A 127 12.30 0.37 -11.83
CA LYS A 127 13.05 -0.32 -12.89
C LYS A 127 13.47 -1.75 -12.54
N ASN A 128 13.44 -2.13 -11.26
CA ASN A 128 13.84 -3.48 -10.84
C ASN A 128 13.22 -3.85 -9.50
N ALA A 129 13.15 -5.13 -9.23
CA ALA A 129 12.55 -5.72 -8.05
C ALA A 129 13.55 -6.01 -6.91
N LYS A 130 14.81 -5.55 -7.00
CA LYS A 130 15.88 -5.88 -6.03
C LYS A 130 15.53 -5.57 -4.57
N TYR A 131 14.75 -4.52 -4.36
CA TYR A 131 14.32 -4.06 -3.02
C TYR A 131 12.82 -4.21 -2.81
N ALA A 132 12.21 -5.21 -3.47
CA ALA A 132 10.80 -5.48 -3.31
C ALA A 132 10.46 -5.80 -1.84
N ASP A 133 9.50 -5.08 -1.29
CA ASP A 133 8.94 -5.37 0.03
C ASP A 133 7.51 -5.93 -0.15
N THR A 134 7.36 -7.23 0.09
CA THR A 134 6.09 -7.93 -0.09
C THR A 134 5.14 -7.80 1.10
N ALA A 135 5.55 -7.16 2.20
CA ALA A 135 4.69 -6.98 3.38
C ALA A 135 3.44 -6.14 3.07
N GLN A 136 3.49 -5.27 2.05
CA GLN A 136 2.31 -4.57 1.54
C GLN A 136 1.25 -5.56 1.05
N LEU A 137 1.65 -6.62 0.35
CA LEU A 137 0.74 -7.65 -0.14
C LEU A 137 0.10 -8.44 1.01
N ASP A 138 0.84 -8.70 2.11
CA ASP A 138 0.31 -9.35 3.30
C ASP A 138 -0.80 -8.52 3.93
N MET A 139 -0.57 -7.21 4.07
CA MET A 139 -1.55 -6.28 4.63
C MET A 139 -2.82 -6.17 3.79
N LEU A 140 -2.66 -6.05 2.48
CA LEU A 140 -3.80 -6.00 1.56
C LEU A 140 -4.55 -7.33 1.55
N ALA A 141 -3.85 -8.47 1.52
CA ALA A 141 -4.48 -9.79 1.59
C ALA A 141 -5.28 -9.96 2.90
N ALA A 142 -4.73 -9.54 4.04
CA ALA A 142 -5.45 -9.58 5.31
C ALA A 142 -6.74 -8.75 5.26
N ALA A 143 -6.68 -7.52 4.74
CA ALA A 143 -7.85 -6.67 4.59
C ALA A 143 -8.88 -7.25 3.61
N ILE A 144 -8.44 -7.86 2.51
CA ILE A 144 -9.32 -8.56 1.56
C ILE A 144 -10.03 -9.73 2.25
N PHE A 145 -9.33 -10.53 3.05
CA PHE A 145 -9.96 -11.61 3.80
C PHE A 145 -11.01 -11.12 4.79
N VAL A 146 -10.84 -9.92 5.37
CA VAL A 146 -11.87 -9.32 6.24
C VAL A 146 -13.11 -8.93 5.44
N HIS A 147 -12.93 -8.32 4.25
CA HIS A 147 -14.04 -7.82 3.44
C HIS A 147 -14.78 -8.89 2.63
N PHE A 148 -14.08 -9.99 2.28
CA PHE A 148 -14.59 -11.07 1.43
C PHE A 148 -14.49 -12.39 2.17
N PRO A 149 -15.48 -12.73 3.01
CA PRO A 149 -15.45 -13.94 3.85
C PRO A 149 -15.41 -15.24 3.06
N GLU A 150 -15.87 -15.22 1.81
CA GLU A 150 -15.85 -16.38 0.90
C GLU A 150 -14.47 -16.70 0.33
N ILE A 151 -13.53 -15.73 0.32
CA ILE A 151 -12.18 -15.96 -0.23
C ILE A 151 -11.32 -16.74 0.79
N HIS A 152 -10.81 -17.91 0.41
CA HIS A 152 -9.93 -18.74 1.23
C HIS A 152 -8.44 -18.60 0.87
N SER A 153 -8.14 -18.25 -0.38
CA SER A 153 -6.76 -18.08 -0.85
C SER A 153 -6.61 -16.90 -1.81
N ILE A 154 -5.48 -16.20 -1.69
CA ILE A 154 -5.12 -15.08 -2.57
C ILE A 154 -3.75 -15.35 -3.17
N LYS A 155 -3.65 -15.31 -4.51
CA LYS A 155 -2.37 -15.20 -5.21
C LYS A 155 -2.10 -13.73 -5.46
N SER A 156 -1.00 -13.20 -4.95
CA SER A 156 -0.66 -11.80 -5.10
C SER A 156 0.63 -11.58 -5.88
N ALA A 157 0.79 -10.41 -6.46
CA ALA A 157 2.01 -10.02 -7.14
C ALA A 157 2.29 -8.51 -6.99
N LEU A 158 3.56 -8.16 -6.77
CA LEU A 158 4.10 -6.87 -7.15
C LEU A 158 4.43 -6.96 -8.65
N ALA A 159 3.69 -6.22 -9.47
CA ALA A 159 3.85 -6.22 -10.92
C ALA A 159 4.70 -5.02 -11.35
N TYR A 160 5.98 -5.25 -11.65
CA TYR A 160 6.90 -4.23 -12.14
C TYR A 160 6.64 -4.00 -13.63
N LEU A 161 5.73 -3.08 -13.95
CA LEU A 161 5.22 -2.87 -15.29
C LEU A 161 6.28 -2.42 -16.31
N VAL A 162 7.36 -1.78 -15.85
CA VAL A 162 8.46 -1.31 -16.73
C VAL A 162 9.40 -2.46 -17.11
N SER A 163 9.77 -3.32 -16.15
CA SER A 163 10.70 -4.45 -16.41
C SER A 163 9.98 -5.74 -16.80
N GLY A 164 8.68 -5.85 -16.54
CA GLY A 164 7.91 -7.07 -16.74
C GLY A 164 8.12 -8.11 -15.63
N ASP A 165 8.79 -7.75 -14.53
CA ASP A 165 9.01 -8.66 -13.41
C ASP A 165 7.78 -8.78 -12.53
N PHE A 166 7.56 -9.99 -11.98
CA PHE A 166 6.48 -10.27 -11.03
C PHE A 166 7.04 -10.95 -9.79
N ILE A 167 6.95 -10.28 -8.65
CA ILE A 167 7.24 -10.89 -7.35
C ILE A 167 5.94 -11.45 -6.79
N LYS A 168 5.81 -12.77 -6.81
CA LYS A 168 4.58 -13.48 -6.46
C LYS A 168 4.60 -13.97 -5.02
N LYS A 169 3.42 -13.96 -4.38
CA LYS A 169 3.20 -14.51 -3.04
C LYS A 169 1.82 -15.17 -2.97
N GLU A 170 1.67 -16.17 -2.10
CA GLU A 170 0.37 -16.77 -1.81
C GLU A 170 -0.01 -16.51 -0.36
N HIS A 171 -1.30 -16.24 -0.15
CA HIS A 171 -1.87 -15.97 1.16
C HIS A 171 -3.04 -16.90 1.42
N LYS A 172 -3.18 -17.31 2.67
CA LYS A 172 -4.24 -18.16 3.14
C LYS A 172 -5.00 -17.48 4.27
N ARG A 173 -6.32 -17.64 4.28
CA ARG A 173 -7.22 -17.04 5.27
C ARG A 173 -6.83 -17.36 6.71
N GLU A 174 -6.46 -18.60 7.00
CA GLU A 174 -6.06 -19.04 8.33
C GLU A 174 -4.86 -18.27 8.91
N LEU A 175 -4.05 -17.64 8.04
CA LEU A 175 -2.90 -16.80 8.43
C LEU A 175 -3.22 -15.31 8.51
N MET A 176 -4.48 -14.89 8.29
CA MET A 176 -4.88 -13.47 8.23
C MET A 176 -4.41 -12.67 9.46
N LYS A 177 -4.61 -13.21 10.67
CA LYS A 177 -4.17 -12.53 11.90
C LYS A 177 -2.66 -12.35 11.97
N SER A 178 -1.88 -13.31 11.48
CA SER A 178 -0.41 -13.21 11.47
C SER A 178 0.10 -12.16 10.49
N TYR A 179 -0.61 -11.91 9.39
CA TYR A 179 -0.25 -10.84 8.46
C TYR A 179 -0.37 -9.46 9.14
N PHE A 180 -1.46 -9.19 9.86
CA PHE A 180 -1.60 -7.95 10.63
C PHE A 180 -0.56 -7.85 11.75
N ALA A 181 -0.29 -8.95 12.46
CA ALA A 181 0.66 -9.00 13.57
C ALA A 181 2.12 -8.67 13.15
N THR A 182 2.44 -8.73 11.87
CA THR A 182 3.76 -8.33 11.34
C THR A 182 4.16 -6.92 11.76
N PHE A 183 3.18 -6.04 11.99
CA PHE A 183 3.41 -4.64 12.35
C PHE A 183 3.13 -4.30 13.82
N ASP A 184 2.84 -5.30 14.67
CA ASP A 184 2.48 -5.06 16.07
C ASP A 184 3.55 -4.26 16.84
N ASP A 185 4.84 -4.56 16.63
CA ASP A 185 5.92 -3.82 17.29
C ASP A 185 6.02 -2.38 16.82
N SER A 186 5.83 -2.13 15.52
CA SER A 186 5.82 -0.78 14.96
C SER A 186 4.60 0.00 15.46
N LEU A 187 3.44 -0.65 15.55
CA LEU A 187 2.21 -0.04 16.05
C LEU A 187 2.31 0.29 17.55
N LYS A 188 2.90 -0.58 18.37
CA LYS A 188 3.18 -0.28 19.78
C LYS A 188 4.11 0.92 19.93
N LYS A 189 5.17 1.01 19.13
CA LYS A 189 6.08 2.16 19.13
C LYS A 189 5.37 3.44 18.70
N LEU A 190 4.50 3.38 17.68
CA LEU A 190 3.68 4.50 17.24
C LEU A 190 2.74 4.96 18.36
N GLU A 191 2.07 4.02 19.03
CA GLU A 191 1.17 4.33 20.15
C GLU A 191 1.91 5.04 21.30
N VAL A 192 3.10 4.55 21.67
CA VAL A 192 3.95 5.20 22.68
C VAL A 192 4.34 6.62 22.23
N ALA A 193 4.69 6.82 20.95
CA ALA A 193 5.03 8.13 20.42
C ALA A 193 3.81 9.08 20.46
N GLU A 194 2.61 8.60 20.11
CA GLU A 194 1.35 9.37 20.21
C GLU A 194 1.01 9.76 21.65
N GLN A 195 1.20 8.84 22.62
CA GLN A 195 0.89 9.09 24.04
C GLN A 195 1.88 10.03 24.72
N SER A 196 3.16 9.91 24.38
CA SER A 196 4.24 10.71 24.99
C SER A 196 4.52 12.02 24.27
N ASP A 197 3.97 12.20 23.05
CA ASP A 197 4.28 13.28 22.10
C ASP A 197 5.78 13.41 21.82
N VAL A 198 6.50 12.27 21.77
CA VAL A 198 7.94 12.21 21.50
C VAL A 198 8.19 11.60 20.12
N TRP A 199 8.73 12.40 19.22
CA TRP A 199 8.90 12.06 17.79
C TRP A 199 10.38 12.19 17.36
N ASN A 200 11.18 11.20 17.72
CA ASN A 200 12.62 11.21 17.50
C ASN A 200 12.97 11.20 16.00
N ALA A 201 13.94 12.01 15.62
CA ALA A 201 14.52 11.96 14.29
C ALA A 201 15.49 10.78 14.15
N ILE A 202 15.41 10.10 13.02
CA ILE A 202 16.37 9.04 12.64
C ILE A 202 17.17 9.53 11.44
N SER A 203 18.47 9.74 11.64
CA SER A 203 19.39 10.15 10.58
C SER A 203 19.68 9.02 9.60
N GLY A 204 19.67 9.31 8.30
CA GLY A 204 19.97 8.32 7.28
C GLY A 204 20.24 8.92 5.90
N PRO A 205 20.54 8.07 4.89
CA PRO A 205 20.86 8.53 3.53
C PRO A 205 19.74 9.34 2.86
N LEU A 206 18.51 9.10 3.27
CA LEU A 206 17.32 9.75 2.70
C LEU A 206 17.01 11.13 3.30
N CYS A 207 17.79 11.59 4.31
CA CYS A 207 17.59 12.92 4.90
C CYS A 207 17.79 14.06 3.89
N GLY A 208 18.62 13.87 2.85
CA GLY A 208 18.78 14.85 1.77
C GLY A 208 17.54 15.04 0.88
N PHE A 209 16.60 14.08 0.89
CA PHE A 209 15.35 14.11 0.12
C PHE A 209 14.11 14.27 1.02
N CYS A 210 14.32 14.46 2.32
CA CYS A 210 13.24 14.56 3.28
C CYS A 210 12.48 15.89 3.12
N PRO A 211 11.13 15.89 3.09
CA PRO A 211 10.37 17.11 2.98
C PRO A 211 10.43 18.00 4.25
N VAL A 212 10.86 17.45 5.39
CA VAL A 212 10.99 18.17 6.68
C VAL A 212 12.29 18.96 6.70
N LYS A 213 12.28 20.14 6.07
CA LYS A 213 13.47 21.01 5.92
C LYS A 213 13.98 21.60 7.24
N SER A 214 13.10 21.73 8.24
CA SER A 214 13.45 22.23 9.58
C SER A 214 14.15 21.19 10.47
N CYS A 215 14.32 19.95 9.99
CA CYS A 215 14.97 18.91 10.76
C CYS A 215 16.49 19.11 10.81
N GLU A 216 17.08 18.88 12.00
CA GLU A 216 18.55 18.98 12.25
C GLU A 216 19.39 18.04 11.37
N HIS A 217 18.78 16.99 10.84
CA HIS A 217 19.44 16.04 9.94
C HIS A 217 19.19 16.31 8.46
N HIS A 218 18.44 17.38 8.13
CA HIS A 218 18.18 17.73 6.74
C HIS A 218 19.47 18.19 6.05
N ARG A 219 19.83 17.54 4.95
CA ARG A 219 21.11 17.81 4.24
C ARG A 219 20.88 18.56 2.93
N GLY A 220 19.88 19.39 2.80
CA GLY A 220 19.54 20.23 1.63
C GLY A 220 20.13 19.74 0.30
N ARG A 221 19.35 19.11 -0.55
CA ARG A 221 19.66 18.85 -1.97
C ARG A 221 18.63 19.52 -2.83
#